data_d9505cc6a6811c55cdf8510b9846cfb0
#
_entry.id   d9505cc6a6811c55cdf8510b9846cfb0
#
_cell.length_a   1.000
_cell.length_b   1.000
_cell.length_c   1.000
_cell.angle_alpha   90.00
_cell.angle_beta   90.00
_cell.angle_gamma   90.00
#
_symmetry.space_group_name_H-M   'P 1'
#
loop_
_entity.id
_entity.type
_entity.pdbx_description
1 polymer ?
#
loop_
_entity_poly.entity_id
_entity_poly.type
_entity_poly.pdbx_seq_one_letter_code
_entity_poly.pdbx_strand_id
1 'polypeptide(L)'
;KHLKTMEIKEGYMPFMGYQTYYRIVGKTEEGKSPIILLHGGPGSTHNYFELLDRVAESGRAVIMYDQLGCGNSFVEGHPELWTPETWLNELCVLIDYLHIDHFHLLGQSWGGMLAIIYLIEKQAKGVKSAILSSTLSSSKLWASEQHRMIKFMSEEDQRAIAEAEAKDDFSSEAYAKANEHFMLLHCAGEVTEDSPECLRRKKRAGAEAYLYGWGPNEYTPTGTLRDYDY
;
A
#
# COMPACT_ATOMS: atom_id res chain seq x y z
N LYS A 1 -27.02 8.58 18.02
CA LYS A 1 -27.08 8.83 16.57
C LYS A 1 -26.91 7.49 15.86
N HIS A 2 -27.98 6.98 15.25
CA HIS A 2 -27.87 5.79 14.43
C HIS A 2 -26.95 6.10 13.25
N LEU A 3 -25.82 5.38 13.15
CA LEU A 3 -24.99 5.41 11.97
C LEU A 3 -25.84 4.93 10.78
N LYS A 4 -26.00 5.78 9.78
CA LYS A 4 -26.69 5.42 8.55
C LYS A 4 -25.90 4.27 7.91
N THR A 5 -26.54 3.12 7.72
CA THR A 5 -25.90 1.99 7.04
C THR A 5 -25.53 2.40 5.62
N MET A 6 -24.24 2.39 5.30
CA MET A 6 -23.73 2.73 3.98
C MET A 6 -23.85 1.54 3.04
N GLU A 7 -24.22 1.79 1.79
CA GLU A 7 -24.17 0.80 0.75
C GLU A 7 -22.73 0.44 0.44
N ILE A 8 -22.42 -0.86 0.39
CA ILE A 8 -21.10 -1.36 0.00
C ILE A 8 -21.27 -2.16 -1.27
N LYS A 9 -20.53 -1.79 -2.31
CA LYS A 9 -20.47 -2.49 -3.59
C LYS A 9 -19.08 -3.08 -3.76
N GLU A 10 -19.01 -4.38 -4.00
CA GLU A 10 -17.79 -5.10 -4.28
C GLU A 10 -17.82 -5.63 -5.70
N GLY A 11 -16.65 -5.77 -6.31
CA GLY A 11 -16.55 -6.34 -7.65
C GLY A 11 -15.12 -6.72 -8.00
N TYR A 12 -14.99 -7.32 -9.16
CA TYR A 12 -13.72 -7.73 -9.75
C TYR A 12 -13.57 -7.13 -11.12
N MET A 13 -12.47 -6.43 -11.33
CA MET A 13 -12.11 -5.83 -12.60
C MET A 13 -11.11 -6.73 -13.34
N PRO A 14 -11.38 -7.11 -14.60
CA PRO A 14 -10.38 -7.83 -15.39
C PRO A 14 -9.13 -6.98 -15.60
N PHE A 15 -7.97 -7.56 -15.34
CA PHE A 15 -6.69 -6.88 -15.53
C PHE A 15 -5.58 -7.90 -15.85
N MET A 16 -4.92 -7.77 -16.99
CA MET A 16 -3.79 -8.61 -17.45
C MET A 16 -4.07 -10.11 -17.41
N GLY A 17 -5.31 -10.53 -17.65
CA GLY A 17 -5.72 -11.93 -17.55
C GLY A 17 -6.03 -12.40 -16.13
N TYR A 18 -5.94 -11.51 -15.16
CA TYR A 18 -6.28 -11.72 -13.75
C TYR A 18 -7.47 -10.84 -13.37
N GLN A 19 -7.76 -10.75 -12.07
CA GLN A 19 -8.85 -9.93 -11.55
C GLN A 19 -8.36 -9.05 -10.39
N THR A 20 -8.75 -7.80 -10.41
CA THR A 20 -8.52 -6.85 -9.33
C THR A 20 -9.80 -6.63 -8.54
N TYR A 21 -9.78 -6.97 -7.27
CA TYR A 21 -10.89 -6.74 -6.34
C TYR A 21 -10.98 -5.26 -5.97
N TYR A 22 -12.19 -4.70 -6.01
CA TYR A 22 -12.47 -3.35 -5.53
C TYR A 22 -13.70 -3.32 -4.62
N ARG A 23 -13.74 -2.31 -3.75
CA ARG A 23 -14.80 -2.09 -2.78
C ARG A 23 -15.17 -0.60 -2.77
N ILE A 24 -16.44 -0.31 -2.96
CA ILE A 24 -16.96 1.06 -3.00
C ILE A 24 -17.96 1.24 -1.87
N VAL A 25 -17.74 2.24 -1.02
CA VAL A 25 -18.62 2.58 0.09
C VAL A 25 -19.35 3.88 -0.23
N GLY A 26 -20.69 3.84 -0.15
CA GLY A 26 -21.54 4.99 -0.42
C GLY A 26 -21.65 5.36 -1.89
N LYS A 27 -22.19 6.54 -2.14
CA LYS A 27 -22.39 7.11 -3.48
C LYS A 27 -21.90 8.55 -3.50
N THR A 28 -21.43 9.00 -4.66
CA THR A 28 -21.03 10.40 -4.84
C THR A 28 -22.25 11.23 -5.22
N GLU A 29 -22.55 12.24 -4.39
CA GLU A 29 -23.61 13.22 -4.65
C GLU A 29 -23.20 14.16 -5.79
N GLU A 30 -24.21 14.76 -6.46
CA GLU A 30 -23.97 15.75 -7.50
C GLU A 30 -23.08 16.91 -7.00
N GLY A 31 -22.12 17.31 -7.81
CA GLY A 31 -21.17 18.37 -7.49
C GLY A 31 -20.00 17.95 -6.62
N LYS A 32 -19.94 16.70 -6.19
CA LYS A 32 -18.82 16.12 -5.42
C LYS A 32 -18.02 15.15 -6.27
N SER A 33 -16.89 14.73 -5.77
CA SER A 33 -16.03 13.71 -6.40
C SER A 33 -15.70 12.60 -5.41
N PRO A 34 -15.58 11.35 -5.89
CA PRO A 34 -15.17 10.25 -5.03
C PRO A 34 -13.72 10.39 -4.58
N ILE A 35 -13.34 9.58 -3.59
CA ILE A 35 -11.94 9.42 -3.18
C ILE A 35 -11.48 8.00 -3.46
N ILE A 36 -10.30 7.86 -4.05
CA ILE A 36 -9.64 6.59 -4.31
C ILE A 36 -8.51 6.42 -3.30
N LEU A 37 -8.47 5.27 -2.63
CA LEU A 37 -7.51 4.94 -1.59
C LEU A 37 -6.52 3.89 -2.10
N LEU A 38 -5.22 4.23 -2.07
CA LEU A 38 -4.13 3.37 -2.51
C LEU A 38 -3.38 2.83 -1.30
N HIS A 39 -3.47 1.52 -1.06
CA HIS A 39 -2.80 0.88 0.07
C HIS A 39 -1.29 0.74 -0.13
N GLY A 40 -0.60 0.49 0.97
CA GLY A 40 0.84 0.31 1.02
C GLY A 40 1.32 -1.10 0.69
N GLY A 41 2.57 -1.33 1.00
CA GLY A 41 3.30 -2.56 0.76
C GLY A 41 4.52 -2.29 -0.14
N PRO A 42 4.46 -2.63 -1.42
CA PRO A 42 3.37 -3.35 -2.12
C PRO A 42 2.95 -4.65 -1.42
N GLY A 43 1.67 -5.02 -1.52
CA GLY A 43 1.19 -6.30 -0.98
C GLY A 43 0.46 -6.25 0.36
N SER A 44 0.06 -5.05 0.85
CA SER A 44 -0.57 -4.91 2.18
C SER A 44 -2.08 -5.12 2.23
N THR A 45 -2.80 -5.05 1.14
CA THR A 45 -4.27 -5.09 1.04
C THR A 45 -4.98 -3.79 1.49
N HIS A 46 -6.27 -3.67 1.11
CA HIS A 46 -7.11 -2.52 1.46
C HIS A 46 -7.61 -2.53 2.92
N ASN A 47 -7.47 -3.63 3.65
CA ASN A 47 -8.25 -3.89 4.87
C ASN A 47 -8.27 -2.71 5.86
N TYR A 48 -7.12 -2.09 6.14
CA TYR A 48 -7.05 -0.99 7.09
C TYR A 48 -7.79 0.28 6.61
N PHE A 49 -8.01 0.41 5.31
CA PHE A 49 -8.79 1.54 4.77
C PHE A 49 -10.28 1.45 5.08
N GLU A 50 -10.79 0.30 5.51
CA GLU A 50 -12.17 0.22 5.96
C GLU A 50 -12.44 1.12 7.18
N LEU A 51 -11.39 1.52 7.90
CA LEU A 51 -11.49 2.55 8.95
C LEU A 51 -11.95 3.91 8.40
N LEU A 52 -11.79 4.15 7.11
CA LEU A 52 -12.19 5.38 6.42
C LEU A 52 -13.58 5.29 5.78
N ASP A 53 -14.33 4.22 5.99
CA ASP A 53 -15.68 4.06 5.44
C ASP A 53 -16.58 5.26 5.78
N ARG A 54 -16.39 5.85 6.96
CA ARG A 54 -17.17 7.00 7.41
C ARG A 54 -17.00 8.25 6.55
N VAL A 55 -15.95 8.34 5.75
CA VAL A 55 -15.76 9.45 4.80
C VAL A 55 -16.92 9.48 3.80
N ALA A 56 -17.55 8.34 3.51
CA ALA A 56 -18.73 8.26 2.65
C ALA A 56 -19.94 9.03 3.20
N GLU A 57 -20.01 9.30 4.51
CA GLU A 57 -21.06 10.12 5.11
C GLU A 57 -21.01 11.58 4.61
N SER A 58 -19.87 12.02 4.05
CA SER A 58 -19.72 13.36 3.46
C SER A 58 -20.38 13.49 2.08
N GLY A 59 -20.99 12.43 1.57
CA GLY A 59 -21.66 12.42 0.26
C GLY A 59 -20.71 12.14 -0.91
N ARG A 60 -19.59 11.45 -0.66
CA ARG A 60 -18.67 11.00 -1.70
C ARG A 60 -18.36 9.52 -1.55
N ALA A 61 -18.36 8.78 -2.64
CA ALA A 61 -17.97 7.37 -2.62
C ALA A 61 -16.52 7.22 -2.17
N VAL A 62 -16.25 6.21 -1.34
CA VAL A 62 -14.90 5.82 -0.93
C VAL A 62 -14.56 4.54 -1.68
N ILE A 63 -13.56 4.61 -2.54
CA ILE A 63 -13.14 3.53 -3.43
C ILE A 63 -11.80 3.00 -2.97
N MET A 64 -11.75 1.72 -2.67
CA MET A 64 -10.53 1.02 -2.31
C MET A 64 -10.45 -0.29 -3.09
N TYR A 65 -9.26 -0.81 -3.25
CA TYR A 65 -9.06 -2.06 -3.99
C TYR A 65 -7.83 -2.78 -3.45
N ASP A 66 -7.78 -4.08 -3.66
CA ASP A 66 -6.56 -4.85 -3.44
C ASP A 66 -5.76 -4.80 -4.74
N GLN A 67 -4.59 -4.19 -4.69
CA GLN A 67 -3.70 -4.15 -5.85
C GLN A 67 -3.27 -5.56 -6.24
N LEU A 68 -3.03 -5.77 -7.52
CA LEU A 68 -2.65 -7.09 -8.03
C LEU A 68 -1.48 -7.66 -7.21
N GLY A 69 -1.61 -8.91 -6.79
CA GLY A 69 -0.61 -9.62 -6.02
C GLY A 69 -0.95 -9.83 -4.55
N CYS A 70 -2.02 -9.22 -4.03
CA CYS A 70 -2.39 -9.39 -2.61
C CYS A 70 -3.90 -9.45 -2.41
N GLY A 71 -4.29 -9.87 -1.21
CA GLY A 71 -5.69 -9.91 -0.79
C GLY A 71 -6.56 -10.73 -1.73
N ASN A 72 -7.68 -10.15 -2.13
CA ASN A 72 -8.62 -10.75 -3.07
C ASN A 72 -8.15 -10.65 -4.54
N SER A 73 -7.01 -10.02 -4.79
CA SER A 73 -6.34 -9.93 -6.09
C SER A 73 -5.02 -10.72 -6.10
N PHE A 74 -4.92 -11.74 -5.27
CA PHE A 74 -3.69 -12.50 -5.07
C PHE A 74 -3.29 -13.27 -6.32
N VAL A 75 -2.01 -13.12 -6.69
CA VAL A 75 -1.31 -13.84 -7.77
C VAL A 75 0.11 -14.08 -7.30
N GLU A 76 0.64 -15.25 -7.53
CA GLU A 76 2.05 -15.58 -7.26
C GLU A 76 2.64 -16.44 -8.37
N GLY A 77 3.97 -16.61 -8.35
CA GLY A 77 4.68 -17.36 -9.39
C GLY A 77 4.96 -16.55 -10.65
N HIS A 78 4.78 -15.21 -10.58
CA HIS A 78 5.00 -14.31 -11.72
C HIS A 78 5.76 -13.05 -11.27
N PRO A 79 7.03 -13.18 -10.84
CA PRO A 79 7.79 -12.04 -10.31
C PRO A 79 7.96 -10.89 -11.30
N GLU A 80 7.87 -11.16 -12.60
CA GLU A 80 7.92 -10.16 -13.66
C GLU A 80 6.79 -9.13 -13.61
N LEU A 81 5.69 -9.45 -12.92
CA LEU A 81 4.55 -8.54 -12.79
C LEU A 81 4.80 -7.38 -11.80
N TRP A 82 5.73 -7.58 -10.87
CA TRP A 82 5.84 -6.66 -9.72
C TRP A 82 6.73 -5.46 -10.05
N THR A 83 6.18 -4.56 -10.86
CA THR A 83 6.82 -3.32 -11.30
C THR A 83 5.90 -2.12 -11.06
N PRO A 84 6.46 -0.90 -10.91
CA PRO A 84 5.65 0.32 -10.82
C PRO A 84 4.69 0.48 -12.00
N GLU A 85 5.13 0.09 -13.21
CA GLU A 85 4.35 0.21 -14.44
C GLU A 85 3.09 -0.66 -14.38
N THR A 86 3.19 -1.87 -13.86
CA THR A 86 2.03 -2.76 -13.70
C THR A 86 0.99 -2.13 -12.79
N TRP A 87 1.39 -1.62 -11.64
CA TRP A 87 0.45 -1.01 -10.69
C TRP A 87 -0.07 0.35 -11.14
N LEU A 88 0.74 1.12 -11.86
CA LEU A 88 0.25 2.36 -12.48
C LEU A 88 -0.83 2.06 -13.53
N ASN A 89 -0.59 1.07 -14.37
CA ASN A 89 -1.57 0.66 -15.38
C ASN A 89 -2.85 0.13 -14.74
N GLU A 90 -2.74 -0.65 -13.65
CA GLU A 90 -3.89 -1.13 -12.90
C GLU A 90 -4.76 0.02 -12.37
N LEU A 91 -4.14 1.05 -11.80
CA LEU A 91 -4.86 2.23 -11.33
C LEU A 91 -5.58 2.93 -12.48
N CYS A 92 -4.92 3.13 -13.61
CA CYS A 92 -5.53 3.75 -14.80
C CYS A 92 -6.71 2.93 -15.32
N VAL A 93 -6.57 1.61 -15.38
CA VAL A 93 -7.65 0.72 -15.83
C VAL A 93 -8.82 0.75 -14.85
N LEU A 94 -8.56 0.80 -13.54
CA LEU A 94 -9.61 0.90 -12.52
C LEU A 94 -10.41 2.20 -12.66
N ILE A 95 -9.74 3.32 -12.85
CA ILE A 95 -10.37 4.63 -13.06
C ILE A 95 -11.30 4.58 -14.27
N ASP A 96 -10.83 4.04 -15.38
CA ASP A 96 -11.63 3.90 -16.60
C ASP A 96 -12.77 2.89 -16.43
N TYR A 97 -12.51 1.75 -15.79
CA TYR A 97 -13.51 0.70 -15.56
C TYR A 97 -14.68 1.18 -14.70
N LEU A 98 -14.39 2.02 -13.70
CA LEU A 98 -15.40 2.60 -12.81
C LEU A 98 -16.00 3.92 -13.35
N HIS A 99 -15.60 4.36 -14.54
CA HIS A 99 -16.07 5.60 -15.18
C HIS A 99 -15.90 6.84 -14.30
N ILE A 100 -14.69 6.99 -13.73
CA ILE A 100 -14.36 8.11 -12.84
C ILE A 100 -13.65 9.20 -13.63
N ASP A 101 -14.25 10.40 -13.74
CA ASP A 101 -13.66 11.54 -14.44
C ASP A 101 -12.81 12.41 -13.51
N HIS A 102 -13.31 12.65 -12.30
CA HIS A 102 -12.67 13.49 -11.30
C HIS A 102 -12.69 12.78 -9.94
N PHE A 103 -11.61 12.87 -9.21
CA PHE A 103 -11.46 12.18 -7.93
C PHE A 103 -10.42 12.82 -7.03
N HIS A 104 -10.56 12.59 -5.73
CA HIS A 104 -9.50 12.82 -4.75
C HIS A 104 -8.70 11.53 -4.61
N LEU A 105 -7.42 11.64 -4.35
CA LEU A 105 -6.50 10.51 -4.30
C LEU A 105 -5.79 10.51 -2.95
N LEU A 106 -5.87 9.39 -2.23
CA LEU A 106 -5.11 9.18 -0.99
C LEU A 106 -4.23 7.97 -1.16
N GLY A 107 -2.94 8.13 -0.88
CA GLY A 107 -2.00 7.02 -0.87
C GLY A 107 -1.20 6.95 0.42
N GLN A 108 -1.07 5.75 0.97
CA GLN A 108 -0.32 5.50 2.20
C GLN A 108 0.90 4.63 1.88
N SER A 109 2.08 5.07 2.32
CA SER A 109 3.36 4.38 2.09
C SER A 109 3.60 4.10 0.59
N TRP A 110 3.75 2.86 0.15
CA TRP A 110 3.81 2.54 -1.29
C TRP A 110 2.63 3.14 -2.07
N GLY A 111 1.42 3.13 -1.50
CA GLY A 111 0.27 3.77 -2.14
C GLY A 111 0.49 5.26 -2.40
N GLY A 112 1.21 5.95 -1.52
CA GLY A 112 1.61 7.34 -1.73
C GLY A 112 2.66 7.49 -2.83
N MET A 113 3.59 6.55 -2.95
CA MET A 113 4.52 6.50 -4.09
C MET A 113 3.77 6.33 -5.40
N LEU A 114 2.80 5.41 -5.44
CA LEU A 114 1.95 5.20 -6.61
C LEU A 114 1.15 6.45 -6.96
N ALA A 115 0.63 7.16 -5.95
CA ALA A 115 -0.05 8.45 -6.16
C ALA A 115 0.89 9.48 -6.80
N ILE A 116 2.12 9.61 -6.32
CA ILE A 116 3.12 10.52 -6.88
C ILE A 116 3.45 10.14 -8.33
N ILE A 117 3.64 8.86 -8.62
CA ILE A 117 3.88 8.35 -9.98
C ILE A 117 2.71 8.75 -10.89
N TYR A 118 1.47 8.54 -10.46
CA TYR A 118 0.28 8.92 -11.24
C TYR A 118 0.22 10.43 -11.48
N LEU A 119 0.45 11.24 -10.44
CA LEU A 119 0.40 12.70 -10.53
C LEU A 119 1.40 13.24 -11.58
N ILE A 120 2.55 12.61 -11.69
CA ILE A 120 3.62 13.05 -12.59
C ILE A 120 3.47 12.40 -13.97
N GLU A 121 3.42 11.08 -14.04
CA GLU A 121 3.38 10.33 -15.30
C GLU A 121 2.07 10.54 -16.07
N LYS A 122 0.97 10.72 -15.38
CA LYS A 122 -0.36 10.96 -15.97
C LYS A 122 -0.80 12.43 -15.85
N GLN A 123 0.12 13.32 -15.46
CA GLN A 123 -0.11 14.77 -15.37
C GLN A 123 -1.36 15.09 -14.50
N ALA A 124 -1.52 14.41 -13.39
CA ALA A 124 -2.64 14.56 -12.45
C ALA A 124 -4.02 14.45 -13.11
N LYS A 125 -4.16 13.71 -14.21
CA LYS A 125 -5.41 13.59 -14.95
C LYS A 125 -6.58 13.19 -14.05
N GLY A 126 -7.57 14.06 -13.92
CA GLY A 126 -8.77 13.86 -13.12
C GLY A 126 -8.59 14.12 -11.62
N VAL A 127 -7.39 14.35 -11.14
CA VAL A 127 -7.11 14.52 -9.69
C VAL A 127 -7.50 15.92 -9.24
N LYS A 128 -8.39 15.99 -8.27
CA LYS A 128 -8.82 17.24 -7.62
C LYS A 128 -7.93 17.61 -6.43
N SER A 129 -7.50 16.62 -5.66
CA SER A 129 -6.55 16.78 -4.57
C SER A 129 -5.87 15.44 -4.28
N ALA A 130 -4.71 15.50 -3.66
CA ALA A 130 -3.97 14.32 -3.25
C ALA A 130 -3.59 14.43 -1.77
N ILE A 131 -3.77 13.31 -1.04
CA ILE A 131 -3.35 13.15 0.34
C ILE A 131 -2.23 12.11 0.35
N LEU A 132 -1.05 12.53 0.75
CA LEU A 132 0.14 11.67 0.84
C LEU A 132 0.39 11.36 2.30
N SER A 133 0.13 10.11 2.68
CA SER A 133 0.18 9.66 4.06
C SER A 133 1.37 8.73 4.29
N SER A 134 2.28 9.11 5.18
CA SER A 134 3.44 8.29 5.58
C SER A 134 4.15 7.67 4.37
N THR A 135 4.51 8.52 3.41
CA THR A 135 5.10 8.10 2.14
C THR A 135 6.46 8.74 1.91
N LEU A 136 7.00 8.54 0.73
CA LEU A 136 8.36 8.96 0.37
C LEU A 136 8.41 9.41 -1.09
N SER A 137 9.39 10.27 -1.39
CA SER A 137 9.70 10.73 -2.75
C SER A 137 10.93 10.06 -3.36
N SER A 138 11.71 9.33 -2.55
CA SER A 138 12.93 8.65 -2.99
C SER A 138 13.18 7.41 -2.16
N SER A 139 13.33 6.27 -2.81
CA SER A 139 13.65 5.00 -2.14
C SER A 139 15.04 5.04 -1.50
N LYS A 140 16.00 5.67 -2.16
CA LYS A 140 17.38 5.83 -1.64
C LYS A 140 17.42 6.69 -0.39
N LEU A 141 16.71 7.81 -0.40
CA LEU A 141 16.60 8.68 0.76
C LEU A 141 15.88 7.98 1.92
N TRP A 142 14.81 7.27 1.63
CA TRP A 142 14.08 6.46 2.62
C TRP A 142 15.04 5.46 3.28
N ALA A 143 15.77 4.67 2.49
CA ALA A 143 16.70 3.67 3.02
C ALA A 143 17.77 4.31 3.91
N SER A 144 18.32 5.44 3.48
CA SER A 144 19.31 6.22 4.26
C SER A 144 18.75 6.65 5.62
N GLU A 145 17.54 7.20 5.63
CA GLU A 145 16.91 7.66 6.87
C GLU A 145 16.51 6.50 7.78
N GLN A 146 16.05 5.38 7.23
CA GLN A 146 15.75 4.20 8.04
C GLN A 146 17.01 3.61 8.66
N HIS A 147 18.12 3.58 7.93
CA HIS A 147 19.41 3.14 8.48
C HIS A 147 19.92 4.10 9.57
N ARG A 148 19.66 5.38 9.45
CA ARG A 148 19.95 6.35 10.52
C ARG A 148 19.16 5.99 11.79
N MET A 149 17.90 5.62 11.66
CA MET A 149 17.06 5.23 12.80
C MET A 149 17.50 3.89 13.41
N ILE A 150 17.99 2.96 12.60
CA ILE A 150 18.53 1.68 13.07
C ILE A 150 19.70 1.90 14.04
N LYS A 151 20.47 2.97 13.89
CA LYS A 151 21.59 3.30 14.80
C LYS A 151 21.15 3.56 16.25
N PHE A 152 19.86 3.79 16.49
CA PHE A 152 19.31 3.96 17.83
C PHE A 152 18.77 2.67 18.42
N MET A 153 18.81 1.57 17.69
CA MET A 153 18.43 0.25 18.18
C MET A 153 19.57 -0.38 19.00
N SER A 154 19.34 -1.51 19.65
CA SER A 154 20.37 -2.21 20.37
C SER A 154 21.54 -2.62 19.46
N GLU A 155 22.73 -2.75 20.02
CA GLU A 155 23.89 -3.20 19.25
C GLU A 155 23.67 -4.60 18.63
N GLU A 156 22.96 -5.46 19.34
CA GLU A 156 22.61 -6.79 18.85
C GLU A 156 21.73 -6.69 17.59
N ASP A 157 20.69 -5.86 17.63
CA ASP A 157 19.79 -5.64 16.49
C ASP A 157 20.53 -5.02 15.30
N GLN A 158 21.35 -4.00 15.56
CA GLN A 158 22.17 -3.34 14.52
C GLN A 158 23.08 -4.34 13.82
N ARG A 159 23.75 -5.20 14.59
CA ARG A 159 24.66 -6.22 14.06
C ARG A 159 23.92 -7.25 13.21
N ALA A 160 22.76 -7.73 13.68
CA ALA A 160 21.96 -8.71 12.96
C ALA A 160 21.49 -8.15 11.61
N ILE A 161 21.04 -6.91 11.57
CA ILE A 161 20.60 -6.25 10.32
C ILE A 161 21.79 -6.04 9.37
N ALA A 162 22.90 -5.51 9.87
CA ALA A 162 24.10 -5.26 9.06
C ALA A 162 24.65 -6.55 8.45
N GLU A 163 24.68 -7.64 9.22
CA GLU A 163 25.14 -8.94 8.75
C GLU A 163 24.22 -9.50 7.66
N ALA A 164 22.89 -9.42 7.86
CA ALA A 164 21.92 -9.86 6.86
C ALA A 164 22.09 -9.10 5.55
N GLU A 165 22.22 -7.79 5.60
CA GLU A 165 22.41 -6.96 4.40
C GLU A 165 23.76 -7.24 3.71
N ALA A 166 24.83 -7.42 4.46
CA ALA A 166 26.17 -7.72 3.92
C ALA A 166 26.22 -9.06 3.19
N LYS A 167 25.49 -10.05 3.69
CA LYS A 167 25.42 -11.41 3.11
C LYS A 167 24.29 -11.58 2.09
N ASP A 168 23.41 -10.59 1.95
CA ASP A 168 22.16 -10.72 1.21
C ASP A 168 21.38 -11.98 1.64
N ASP A 169 21.35 -12.24 2.95
CA ASP A 169 20.69 -13.37 3.56
C ASP A 169 19.88 -12.93 4.78
N PHE A 170 18.57 -12.94 4.64
CA PHE A 170 17.60 -12.48 5.63
C PHE A 170 16.87 -13.64 6.31
N SER A 171 17.48 -14.82 6.33
CA SER A 171 16.88 -16.05 6.86
C SER A 171 17.23 -16.34 8.32
N SER A 172 18.16 -15.60 8.94
CA SER A 172 18.59 -15.86 10.30
C SER A 172 17.52 -15.47 11.33
N GLU A 173 17.50 -16.20 12.44
CA GLU A 173 16.60 -15.92 13.56
C GLU A 173 16.94 -14.58 14.23
N ALA A 174 18.23 -14.25 14.32
CA ALA A 174 18.68 -12.97 14.85
C ALA A 174 18.17 -11.77 14.03
N TYR A 175 18.22 -11.88 12.71
CA TYR A 175 17.67 -10.87 11.83
C TYR A 175 16.14 -10.77 11.97
N ALA A 176 15.43 -11.89 11.99
CA ALA A 176 13.97 -11.88 12.14
C ALA A 176 13.54 -11.13 13.41
N LYS A 177 14.24 -11.37 14.52
CA LYS A 177 14.00 -10.69 15.80
C LYS A 177 14.31 -9.19 15.71
N ALA A 178 15.43 -8.83 15.11
CA ALA A 178 15.82 -7.43 14.92
C ALA A 178 14.82 -6.69 14.04
N ASN A 179 14.35 -7.31 12.96
CA ASN A 179 13.34 -6.74 12.08
C ASN A 179 11.99 -6.57 12.79
N GLU A 180 11.58 -7.51 13.62
CA GLU A 180 10.38 -7.38 14.44
C GLU A 180 10.47 -6.16 15.37
N HIS A 181 11.62 -5.95 16.02
CA HIS A 181 11.87 -4.77 16.84
C HIS A 181 11.77 -3.48 16.02
N PHE A 182 12.35 -3.46 14.84
CA PHE A 182 12.26 -2.31 13.94
C PHE A 182 10.81 -2.00 13.57
N MET A 183 10.03 -3.00 13.19
CA MET A 183 8.64 -2.84 12.79
C MET A 183 7.78 -2.27 13.92
N LEU A 184 7.95 -2.76 15.14
CA LEU A 184 7.22 -2.24 16.31
C LEU A 184 7.60 -0.81 16.66
N LEU A 185 8.87 -0.42 16.48
CA LEU A 185 9.33 0.92 16.77
C LEU A 185 8.92 1.95 15.71
N HIS A 186 8.89 1.55 14.43
CA HIS A 186 8.86 2.51 13.33
C HIS A 186 7.73 2.31 12.31
N CYS A 187 7.01 1.18 12.34
CA CYS A 187 5.99 0.90 11.32
C CYS A 187 4.58 0.88 11.88
N ALA A 188 4.27 -0.03 12.77
CA ALA A 188 2.92 -0.17 13.33
C ALA A 188 2.97 -0.83 14.70
N GLY A 189 2.06 -0.43 15.56
CA GLY A 189 1.83 -1.10 16.83
C GLY A 189 1.22 -2.50 16.62
N GLU A 190 1.15 -3.26 17.69
CA GLU A 190 0.55 -4.59 17.67
C GLU A 190 -0.96 -4.52 17.44
N VAL A 191 -1.46 -5.45 16.65
CA VAL A 191 -2.89 -5.72 16.54
C VAL A 191 -3.28 -6.62 17.72
N THR A 192 -4.28 -6.18 18.49
CA THR A 192 -4.79 -6.89 19.67
C THR A 192 -6.24 -7.30 19.46
N GLU A 193 -6.80 -8.03 20.42
CA GLU A 193 -8.23 -8.41 20.40
C GLU A 193 -9.16 -7.21 20.41
N ASP A 194 -8.71 -6.06 20.93
CA ASP A 194 -9.47 -4.83 20.98
C ASP A 194 -9.33 -3.97 19.72
N SER A 195 -8.46 -4.35 18.80
CA SER A 195 -8.29 -3.65 17.53
C SER A 195 -9.55 -3.79 16.66
N PRO A 196 -9.85 -2.80 15.79
CA PRO A 196 -10.96 -2.90 14.84
C PRO A 196 -10.94 -4.19 14.03
N GLU A 197 -12.12 -4.72 13.72
CA GLU A 197 -12.26 -6.01 13.01
C GLU A 197 -11.48 -6.06 11.70
N CYS A 198 -11.49 -4.98 10.91
CA CYS A 198 -10.78 -4.93 9.65
C CYS A 198 -9.25 -5.07 9.79
N LEU A 199 -8.68 -4.75 10.95
CA LEU A 199 -7.26 -4.96 11.25
C LEU A 199 -6.96 -6.38 11.75
N ARG A 200 -7.93 -7.02 12.39
CA ARG A 200 -7.81 -8.38 12.93
C ARG A 200 -8.11 -9.46 11.88
N ARG A 201 -8.87 -9.09 10.87
CA ARG A 201 -9.30 -10.02 9.81
C ARG A 201 -8.09 -10.62 9.11
N LYS A 202 -8.11 -11.94 8.95
CA LYS A 202 -7.08 -12.66 8.19
C LYS A 202 -7.05 -12.16 6.75
N LYS A 203 -5.88 -11.82 6.26
CA LYS A 203 -5.67 -11.35 4.89
C LYS A 203 -4.56 -12.15 4.21
N ARG A 204 -4.60 -12.18 2.89
CA ARG A 204 -3.56 -12.80 2.09
C ARG A 204 -2.55 -11.73 1.65
N ALA A 205 -1.51 -11.53 2.46
CA ALA A 205 -0.45 -10.58 2.12
C ALA A 205 0.30 -11.04 0.85
N GLY A 206 0.72 -10.07 0.05
CA GLY A 206 1.46 -10.29 -1.18
C GLY A 206 2.96 -10.38 -0.94
N ALA A 207 3.44 -11.46 -0.35
CA ALA A 207 4.86 -11.61 -0.03
C ALA A 207 5.75 -11.54 -1.27
N GLU A 208 5.36 -12.16 -2.39
CA GLU A 208 6.11 -12.08 -3.64
C GLU A 208 6.12 -10.66 -4.20
N ALA A 209 4.95 -10.01 -4.25
CA ALA A 209 4.84 -8.62 -4.71
C ALA A 209 5.70 -7.67 -3.85
N TYR A 210 5.74 -7.88 -2.55
CA TYR A 210 6.57 -7.10 -1.64
C TYR A 210 8.06 -7.32 -1.90
N LEU A 211 8.49 -8.58 -1.95
CA LEU A 211 9.91 -8.91 -2.13
C LEU A 211 10.46 -8.38 -3.46
N TYR A 212 9.75 -8.65 -4.56
CA TYR A 212 10.22 -8.25 -5.91
C TYR A 212 9.94 -6.80 -6.24
N GLY A 213 8.89 -6.21 -5.67
CA GLY A 213 8.60 -4.79 -5.82
C GLY A 213 9.48 -3.92 -4.94
N TRP A 214 9.54 -4.22 -3.65
CA TRP A 214 10.28 -3.43 -2.68
C TRP A 214 11.59 -4.09 -2.25
N GLY A 215 11.51 -5.18 -1.50
CA GLY A 215 12.69 -5.86 -0.96
C GLY A 215 12.33 -6.75 0.23
N PRO A 216 13.34 -7.25 0.95
CA PRO A 216 13.14 -8.19 2.06
C PRO A 216 12.55 -7.52 3.32
N ASN A 217 12.65 -6.20 3.44
CA ASN A 217 12.19 -5.44 4.59
C ASN A 217 12.01 -3.96 4.22
N GLU A 218 11.60 -3.12 5.18
CA GLU A 218 11.30 -1.70 4.94
C GLU A 218 12.52 -0.82 4.64
N TYR A 219 13.71 -1.23 5.03
CA TYR A 219 14.93 -0.43 4.93
C TYR A 219 15.95 -0.96 3.90
N THR A 220 15.64 -2.05 3.20
CA THR A 220 16.53 -2.64 2.19
C THR A 220 15.82 -2.75 0.83
N PRO A 221 15.58 -1.60 0.14
CA PRO A 221 14.86 -1.60 -1.14
C PRO A 221 15.74 -2.12 -2.26
N THR A 222 15.61 -3.40 -2.58
CA THR A 222 16.34 -4.09 -3.65
C THR A 222 15.45 -4.48 -4.83
N GLY A 223 14.16 -4.27 -4.71
CA GLY A 223 13.18 -4.61 -5.75
C GLY A 223 13.15 -3.61 -6.91
N THR A 224 12.09 -3.71 -7.71
CA THR A 224 11.91 -2.84 -8.90
C THR A 224 11.71 -1.37 -8.54
N LEU A 225 11.36 -1.08 -7.27
CA LEU A 225 11.20 0.29 -6.75
C LEU A 225 12.51 0.92 -6.25
N ARG A 226 13.64 0.21 -6.32
CA ARG A 226 14.92 0.70 -5.76
C ARG A 226 15.38 2.04 -6.35
N ASP A 227 15.02 2.31 -7.60
CA ASP A 227 15.41 3.54 -8.30
C ASP A 227 14.31 4.60 -8.30
N TYR A 228 13.20 4.37 -7.58
CA TYR A 228 12.13 5.36 -7.44
C TYR A 228 12.67 6.65 -6.84
N ASP A 229 12.51 7.74 -7.59
CA ASP A 229 12.99 9.06 -7.21
C ASP A 229 12.18 10.13 -7.97
N TYR A 230 11.40 10.92 -7.23
CA TYR A 230 10.53 11.96 -7.79
C TYR A 230 10.62 13.27 -7.04
#